data_997931f5812d7ee8e17dcfd55a555bc3
#
_entry.id   997931f5812d7ee8e17dcfd55a555bc3
#
_cell.length_a   1.000
_cell.length_b   1.000
_cell.length_c   1.000
_cell.angle_alpha   90.00
_cell.angle_beta   90.00
_cell.angle_gamma   90.00
#
_symmetry.space_group_name_H-M   'P 1'
#
loop_
_entity.id
_entity.type
_entity.pdbx_description
1 polymer ?
#
loop_
_entity_poly.entity_id
_entity_poly.type
_entity_poly.pdbx_seq_one_letter_code
_entity_poly.pdbx_strand_id
1 'polypeptide(L)'
;MKKGLILCLLLLCGLYRTEGQTEVCLVGTRHEPCAYFNSDSVHVILSRVRPDVVLMELDSSFFDRNFRFDLERYPDLLSTNETIAAHRYQQEQGVDLRPFEITGRNEWYREHRYFERQDSMWRDALALYRADRLSRKDREDMELILQVMNYNDMQFASPRDMNSSMTMGYLTLREYILYQKLVSIVESEPQLGRWRDFVRIWSSRWYERNGVMAANIRRMAEAYPGKRLLVLVGLEHKPGLLKLLNACDGIVLKEYWEFQE
;
A
#
# COMPACT_ATOMS: atom_id res chain seq x y z
N MET A 1 47.73 4.19 47.81
CA MET A 1 46.50 3.41 47.51
C MET A 1 45.45 4.37 46.93
N LYS A 2 45.31 4.43 45.61
CA LYS A 2 44.28 5.25 44.91
C LYS A 2 43.19 4.31 44.39
N LYS A 3 41.99 4.41 44.96
CA LYS A 3 40.81 3.66 44.52
C LYS A 3 40.26 4.34 43.25
N GLY A 4 40.38 3.64 42.13
CA GLY A 4 39.75 4.07 40.88
C GLY A 4 38.23 3.82 40.93
N LEU A 5 37.49 4.87 40.75
CA LEU A 5 36.04 4.85 40.60
C LEU A 5 35.72 4.55 39.13
N ILE A 6 35.28 3.33 38.85
CA ILE A 6 34.78 2.95 37.52
C ILE A 6 33.33 3.46 37.41
N LEU A 7 33.17 4.53 36.65
CA LEU A 7 31.86 5.09 36.31
C LEU A 7 31.24 4.26 35.16
N CYS A 8 30.35 3.31 35.47
CA CYS A 8 29.53 2.65 34.49
C CYS A 8 28.52 3.64 33.90
N LEU A 9 28.82 4.20 32.72
CA LEU A 9 27.83 4.89 31.90
C LEU A 9 26.87 3.83 31.32
N LEU A 10 25.77 3.58 32.01
CA LEU A 10 24.63 2.94 31.43
C LEU A 10 24.08 3.88 30.36
N LEU A 11 24.36 3.59 29.10
CA LEU A 11 23.65 4.13 27.92
C LEU A 11 22.19 3.66 28.00
N LEU A 12 21.37 4.43 28.71
CA LEU A 12 19.94 4.45 28.52
C LEU A 12 19.71 5.03 27.13
N CYS A 13 19.67 4.17 26.09
CA CYS A 13 18.98 4.46 24.87
C CYS A 13 17.48 4.56 25.19
N GLY A 14 17.13 5.61 25.93
CA GLY A 14 15.75 6.04 26.05
C GLY A 14 15.31 6.42 24.65
N LEU A 15 14.25 5.77 24.18
CA LEU A 15 13.45 6.20 23.05
C LEU A 15 12.97 7.62 23.36
N TYR A 16 13.80 8.62 23.06
CA TYR A 16 13.38 10.01 23.09
C TYR A 16 12.34 10.18 21.98
N ARG A 17 11.08 10.08 22.36
CA ARG A 17 10.00 10.63 21.56
C ARG A 17 10.25 12.14 21.55
N THR A 18 10.77 12.65 20.44
CA THR A 18 10.83 14.10 20.27
C THR A 18 9.40 14.60 20.27
N GLU A 19 9.09 15.52 21.21
CA GLU A 19 7.76 16.13 21.25
C GLU A 19 7.43 16.65 19.84
N GLY A 20 6.35 16.09 19.25
CA GLY A 20 5.87 16.49 17.93
C GLY A 20 5.99 15.44 16.80
N GLN A 21 6.74 14.33 16.96
CA GLN A 21 6.76 13.29 15.93
C GLN A 21 5.45 12.48 15.88
N THR A 22 4.91 12.30 14.67
CA THR A 22 3.69 11.52 14.44
C THR A 22 4.05 10.05 14.18
N GLU A 23 3.42 9.15 14.93
CA GLU A 23 3.54 7.71 14.68
C GLU A 23 2.64 7.32 13.50
N VAL A 24 3.21 6.73 12.46
CA VAL A 24 2.47 6.25 11.30
C VAL A 24 2.64 4.74 11.17
N CYS A 25 1.53 4.03 11.28
CA CYS A 25 1.46 2.58 11.13
C CYS A 25 0.84 2.23 9.78
N LEU A 26 1.63 1.68 8.83
CA LEU A 26 1.12 1.21 7.55
C LEU A 26 0.75 -0.26 7.65
N VAL A 27 -0.50 -0.58 7.34
CA VAL A 27 -1.03 -1.94 7.29
C VAL A 27 -1.42 -2.26 5.85
N GLY A 28 -0.65 -3.16 5.23
CA GLY A 28 -1.02 -3.73 3.95
C GLY A 28 -2.20 -4.68 4.11
N THR A 29 -3.23 -4.51 3.30
CA THR A 29 -4.50 -5.21 3.40
C THR A 29 -4.82 -6.00 2.15
N ARG A 30 -5.78 -6.91 2.26
CA ARG A 30 -6.48 -7.57 1.15
C ARG A 30 -7.95 -7.18 1.23
N HIS A 31 -8.50 -6.75 0.12
CA HIS A 31 -9.90 -6.30 0.05
C HIS A 31 -10.87 -7.44 0.37
N GLU A 32 -10.62 -8.62 -0.20
CA GLU A 32 -11.47 -9.79 -0.02
C GLU A 32 -11.00 -10.66 1.16
N PRO A 33 -11.93 -11.26 1.92
CA PRO A 33 -11.59 -12.14 3.04
C PRO A 33 -10.90 -13.41 2.55
N CYS A 34 -9.93 -13.88 3.33
CA CYS A 34 -9.27 -15.17 3.16
C CYS A 34 -8.97 -15.81 4.53
N ALA A 35 -8.42 -17.01 4.51
CA ALA A 35 -8.20 -17.81 5.73
C ALA A 35 -7.36 -17.08 6.80
N TYR A 36 -6.42 -16.22 6.40
CA TYR A 36 -5.49 -15.53 7.30
C TYR A 36 -5.74 -14.02 7.43
N PHE A 37 -6.70 -13.45 6.68
CA PHE A 37 -6.99 -12.02 6.70
C PHE A 37 -8.47 -11.76 6.36
N ASN A 38 -9.16 -11.04 7.25
CA ASN A 38 -10.56 -10.65 7.09
C ASN A 38 -10.83 -9.35 7.87
N SER A 39 -12.06 -8.87 7.87
CA SER A 39 -12.44 -7.64 8.57
C SER A 39 -12.21 -7.72 10.10
N ASP A 40 -12.38 -8.90 10.73
CA ASP A 40 -12.07 -9.08 12.16
C ASP A 40 -10.56 -8.94 12.41
N SER A 41 -9.71 -9.47 11.52
CA SER A 41 -8.26 -9.30 11.61
C SER A 41 -7.87 -7.81 11.56
N VAL A 42 -8.50 -7.03 10.69
CA VAL A 42 -8.27 -5.58 10.59
C VAL A 42 -8.77 -4.87 11.86
N HIS A 43 -9.92 -5.27 12.38
CA HIS A 43 -10.48 -4.71 13.63
C HIS A 43 -9.57 -4.98 14.83
N VAL A 44 -9.00 -6.20 14.94
CA VAL A 44 -8.00 -6.53 15.97
C VAL A 44 -6.76 -5.64 15.86
N ILE A 45 -6.28 -5.40 14.63
CA ILE A 45 -5.14 -4.49 14.38
C ILE A 45 -5.49 -3.06 14.83
N LEU A 46 -6.67 -2.54 14.46
CA LEU A 46 -7.16 -1.22 14.89
C LEU A 46 -7.21 -1.12 16.43
N SER A 47 -7.78 -2.14 17.09
CA SER A 47 -7.90 -2.20 18.54
C SER A 47 -6.55 -2.25 19.25
N ARG A 48 -5.54 -2.89 18.65
CA ARG A 48 -4.17 -2.95 19.16
C ARG A 48 -3.44 -1.62 18.99
N VAL A 49 -3.51 -1.03 17.80
CA VAL A 49 -2.83 0.23 17.48
C VAL A 49 -3.47 1.41 18.22
N ARG A 50 -4.78 1.40 18.41
CA ARG A 50 -5.57 2.49 19.00
C ARG A 50 -5.22 3.84 18.34
N PRO A 51 -5.45 3.97 17.03
CA PRO A 51 -5.10 5.18 16.30
C PRO A 51 -5.98 6.36 16.70
N ASP A 52 -5.41 7.57 16.67
CA ASP A 52 -6.19 8.82 16.74
C ASP A 52 -6.90 9.09 15.39
N VAL A 53 -6.28 8.65 14.28
CA VAL A 53 -6.81 8.83 12.92
C VAL A 53 -6.55 7.56 12.10
N VAL A 54 -7.55 7.13 11.33
CA VAL A 54 -7.42 6.06 10.34
C VAL A 54 -7.45 6.65 8.93
N LEU A 55 -6.40 6.41 8.16
CA LEU A 55 -6.32 6.82 6.77
C LEU A 55 -6.79 5.69 5.87
N MET A 56 -7.75 5.99 4.98
CA MET A 56 -8.40 5.03 4.09
C MET A 56 -7.95 5.24 2.64
N GLU A 57 -7.64 4.16 1.93
CA GLU A 57 -7.35 4.17 0.49
C GLU A 57 -8.63 4.43 -0.34
N LEU A 58 -9.29 5.51 -0.02
CA LEU A 58 -10.49 6.02 -0.67
C LEU A 58 -10.29 7.50 -0.98
N ASP A 59 -10.93 7.98 -2.04
CA ASP A 59 -10.97 9.41 -2.29
C ASP A 59 -12.06 10.09 -1.43
N SER A 60 -12.00 11.41 -1.36
CA SER A 60 -12.87 12.20 -0.50
C SER A 60 -14.37 12.09 -0.86
N SER A 61 -14.72 11.64 -2.08
CA SER A 61 -16.12 11.52 -2.51
C SER A 61 -16.89 10.44 -1.79
N PHE A 62 -16.18 9.48 -1.16
CA PHE A 62 -16.79 8.41 -0.38
C PHE A 62 -17.17 8.80 1.06
N PHE A 63 -16.89 10.05 1.44
CA PHE A 63 -17.14 10.54 2.79
C PHE A 63 -18.14 11.67 2.80
N ASP A 64 -18.93 11.73 3.88
CA ASP A 64 -19.75 12.90 4.21
C ASP A 64 -18.88 14.06 4.78
N ARG A 65 -19.53 15.20 5.05
CA ARG A 65 -18.86 16.39 5.63
C ARG A 65 -18.23 16.16 7.02
N ASN A 66 -18.59 15.07 7.70
CA ASN A 66 -18.08 14.71 9.02
C ASN A 66 -17.05 13.57 8.94
N PHE A 67 -16.56 13.27 7.76
CA PHE A 67 -15.64 12.15 7.46
C PHE A 67 -16.16 10.79 7.96
N ARG A 68 -17.47 10.56 7.82
CA ARG A 68 -18.08 9.24 7.88
C ARG A 68 -18.32 8.74 6.47
N PHE A 69 -18.36 7.43 6.31
CA PHE A 69 -18.70 6.86 5.01
C PHE A 69 -20.10 7.29 4.60
N ASP A 70 -20.23 7.81 3.39
CA ASP A 70 -21.50 8.21 2.79
C ASP A 70 -22.24 6.98 2.23
N LEU A 71 -22.83 6.20 3.16
CA LEU A 71 -23.54 4.96 2.82
C LEU A 71 -24.88 5.23 2.14
N GLU A 72 -25.43 6.43 2.22
CA GLU A 72 -26.61 6.82 1.47
C GLU A 72 -26.30 6.88 -0.04
N ARG A 73 -25.16 7.49 -0.37
CA ARG A 73 -24.70 7.62 -1.76
C ARG A 73 -24.00 6.35 -2.27
N TYR A 74 -23.32 5.62 -1.38
CA TYR A 74 -22.53 4.43 -1.71
C TYR A 74 -22.91 3.25 -0.81
N PRO A 75 -24.08 2.62 -1.00
CA PRO A 75 -24.59 1.56 -0.13
C PRO A 75 -23.68 0.32 -0.09
N ASP A 76 -22.95 0.07 -1.19
CA ASP A 76 -22.06 -1.09 -1.31
C ASP A 76 -20.61 -0.80 -0.83
N LEU A 77 -20.37 0.35 -0.19
CA LEU A 77 -19.03 0.73 0.27
C LEU A 77 -18.48 -0.23 1.33
N LEU A 78 -19.35 -0.81 2.16
CA LEU A 78 -18.96 -1.79 3.19
C LEU A 78 -18.83 -3.20 2.58
N SER A 79 -17.96 -3.35 1.58
CA SER A 79 -17.74 -4.61 0.86
C SER A 79 -16.32 -5.16 0.99
N THR A 80 -15.40 -4.36 1.52
CA THR A 80 -14.00 -4.77 1.72
C THR A 80 -13.67 -4.95 3.20
N ASN A 81 -12.63 -5.74 3.49
CA ASN A 81 -12.19 -5.97 4.87
C ASN A 81 -11.91 -4.65 5.60
N GLU A 82 -11.28 -3.69 4.91
CA GLU A 82 -10.88 -2.40 5.46
C GLU A 82 -12.08 -1.51 5.77
N THR A 83 -13.03 -1.42 4.84
CA THR A 83 -14.19 -0.53 5.00
C THR A 83 -15.12 -1.06 6.08
N ILE A 84 -15.35 -2.37 6.17
CA ILE A 84 -16.13 -3.01 7.22
C ILE A 84 -15.49 -2.76 8.59
N ALA A 85 -14.19 -3.02 8.72
CA ALA A 85 -13.49 -2.90 10.01
C ALA A 85 -13.37 -1.44 10.45
N ALA A 86 -13.02 -0.52 9.55
CA ALA A 86 -12.90 0.91 9.87
C ALA A 86 -14.25 1.51 10.26
N HIS A 87 -15.33 1.16 9.55
CA HIS A 87 -16.68 1.61 9.89
C HIS A 87 -17.08 1.15 11.30
N ARG A 88 -16.91 -0.14 11.59
CA ARG A 88 -17.20 -0.70 12.91
C ARG A 88 -16.38 -0.01 14.01
N TYR A 89 -15.09 0.16 13.80
CA TYR A 89 -14.20 0.79 14.76
C TYR A 89 -14.54 2.26 14.98
N GLN A 90 -14.94 2.99 13.91
CA GLN A 90 -15.42 4.36 14.04
C GLN A 90 -16.69 4.45 14.90
N GLN A 91 -17.63 3.53 14.74
CA GLN A 91 -18.86 3.47 15.54
C GLN A 91 -18.57 3.15 17.02
N GLU A 92 -17.60 2.27 17.28
CA GLU A 92 -17.26 1.84 18.65
C GLU A 92 -16.40 2.87 19.39
N GLN A 93 -15.45 3.53 18.72
CA GLN A 93 -14.42 4.35 19.34
C GLN A 93 -14.48 5.84 18.97
N GLY A 94 -15.30 6.22 17.99
CA GLY A 94 -15.39 7.59 17.51
C GLY A 94 -14.13 8.07 16.79
N VAL A 95 -13.29 7.14 16.25
CA VAL A 95 -12.04 7.49 15.59
C VAL A 95 -12.28 8.35 14.35
N ASP A 96 -11.34 9.25 14.06
CA ASP A 96 -11.38 10.11 12.89
C ASP A 96 -10.93 9.32 11.64
N LEU A 97 -11.77 9.25 10.59
CA LEU A 97 -11.42 8.65 9.31
C LEU A 97 -11.02 9.75 8.32
N ARG A 98 -9.99 9.52 7.52
CA ARG A 98 -9.54 10.47 6.49
C ARG A 98 -9.21 9.75 5.18
N PRO A 99 -9.61 10.30 4.03
CA PRO A 99 -9.18 9.82 2.73
C PRO A 99 -7.72 10.19 2.47
N PHE A 100 -6.98 9.30 1.77
CA PHE A 100 -5.63 9.63 1.31
C PHE A 100 -5.35 9.24 -0.15
N GLU A 101 -6.34 8.70 -0.85
CA GLU A 101 -6.24 8.35 -2.28
C GLU A 101 -6.29 9.60 -3.19
N ILE A 102 -5.93 9.42 -4.46
CA ILE A 102 -6.09 10.44 -5.50
C ILE A 102 -7.58 10.74 -5.70
N THR A 103 -7.95 12.00 -5.58
CA THR A 103 -9.31 12.45 -5.88
C THR A 103 -9.62 12.25 -7.37
N GLY A 104 -10.80 11.70 -7.68
CA GLY A 104 -11.25 11.45 -9.05
C GLY A 104 -10.57 10.26 -9.72
N ARG A 105 -9.87 9.38 -8.97
CA ARG A 105 -9.21 8.19 -9.53
C ARG A 105 -10.14 7.32 -10.36
N ASN A 106 -11.33 7.03 -9.85
CA ASN A 106 -12.27 6.13 -10.50
C ASN A 106 -12.84 6.72 -11.78
N GLU A 107 -13.12 8.04 -11.80
CA GLU A 107 -13.52 8.79 -12.99
C GLU A 107 -12.44 8.70 -14.05
N TRP A 108 -11.21 8.98 -13.69
CA TRP A 108 -10.07 8.91 -14.61
C TRP A 108 -9.90 7.52 -15.22
N TYR A 109 -10.01 6.44 -14.42
CA TYR A 109 -9.94 5.08 -14.92
C TYR A 109 -11.04 4.75 -15.93
N ARG A 110 -12.27 5.21 -15.69
CA ARG A 110 -13.39 5.03 -16.61
C ARG A 110 -13.19 5.79 -17.91
N GLU A 111 -12.87 7.07 -17.84
CA GLU A 111 -12.65 7.95 -19.00
C GLU A 111 -11.55 7.42 -19.92
N HIS A 112 -10.48 6.90 -19.36
CA HIS A 112 -9.34 6.38 -20.10
C HIS A 112 -9.45 4.89 -20.45
N ARG A 113 -10.57 4.25 -20.10
CA ARG A 113 -10.78 2.79 -20.29
C ARG A 113 -9.58 1.98 -19.79
N TYR A 114 -9.05 2.38 -18.61
CA TYR A 114 -7.75 1.96 -18.15
C TYR A 114 -7.64 0.44 -18.01
N PHE A 115 -8.56 -0.21 -17.30
CA PHE A 115 -8.52 -1.66 -17.06
C PHE A 115 -8.77 -2.45 -18.35
N GLU A 116 -9.71 -2.02 -19.20
CA GLU A 116 -9.96 -2.66 -20.49
C GLU A 116 -8.72 -2.64 -21.39
N ARG A 117 -8.01 -1.51 -21.43
CA ARG A 117 -6.77 -1.38 -22.18
C ARG A 117 -5.64 -2.23 -21.57
N GLN A 118 -5.54 -2.26 -20.24
CA GLN A 118 -4.61 -3.12 -19.52
C GLN A 118 -4.82 -4.59 -19.88
N ASP A 119 -6.06 -5.09 -19.80
CA ASP A 119 -6.39 -6.47 -20.12
C ASP A 119 -6.08 -6.81 -21.57
N SER A 120 -6.35 -5.87 -22.48
CA SER A 120 -6.07 -6.06 -23.91
C SER A 120 -4.57 -6.09 -24.20
N MET A 121 -3.79 -5.22 -23.58
CA MET A 121 -2.33 -5.22 -23.66
C MET A 121 -1.74 -6.53 -23.15
N TRP A 122 -2.18 -6.99 -21.99
CA TRP A 122 -1.76 -8.26 -21.41
C TRP A 122 -2.09 -9.44 -22.31
N ARG A 123 -3.28 -9.51 -22.85
CA ARG A 123 -3.73 -10.56 -23.76
C ARG A 123 -2.84 -10.64 -24.98
N ASP A 124 -2.49 -9.49 -25.59
CA ASP A 124 -1.63 -9.45 -26.76
C ASP A 124 -0.20 -9.90 -26.44
N ALA A 125 0.37 -9.41 -25.32
CA ALA A 125 1.71 -9.81 -24.89
C ALA A 125 1.80 -11.32 -24.60
N LEU A 126 0.79 -11.87 -23.89
CA LEU A 126 0.68 -13.30 -23.63
C LEU A 126 0.47 -14.14 -24.91
N ALA A 127 -0.27 -13.61 -25.88
CA ALA A 127 -0.44 -14.30 -27.15
C ALA A 127 0.88 -14.45 -27.92
N LEU A 128 1.71 -13.42 -27.94
CA LEU A 128 3.06 -13.50 -28.56
C LEU A 128 3.97 -14.46 -27.81
N TYR A 129 3.95 -14.42 -26.49
CA TYR A 129 4.71 -15.34 -25.64
C TYR A 129 4.34 -16.82 -25.92
N ARG A 130 3.03 -17.14 -25.92
CA ARG A 130 2.50 -18.48 -26.17
C ARG A 130 2.79 -18.99 -27.59
N ALA A 131 2.85 -18.07 -28.54
CA ALA A 131 3.15 -18.39 -29.95
C ALA A 131 4.65 -18.46 -30.25
N ASP A 132 5.53 -18.32 -29.24
CA ASP A 132 6.99 -18.28 -29.37
C ASP A 132 7.48 -17.17 -30.33
N ARG A 133 6.85 -16.01 -30.28
CA ARG A 133 7.08 -14.87 -31.20
C ARG A 133 7.77 -13.68 -30.54
N LEU A 134 8.12 -13.77 -29.26
CA LEU A 134 8.95 -12.80 -28.57
C LEU A 134 10.44 -13.04 -28.87
N SER A 135 11.23 -11.98 -28.80
CA SER A 135 12.69 -12.13 -28.77
C SER A 135 13.11 -13.01 -27.59
N ARG A 136 14.29 -13.61 -27.64
CA ARG A 136 14.81 -14.44 -26.54
C ARG A 136 14.80 -13.67 -25.22
N LYS A 137 15.30 -12.42 -25.24
CA LYS A 137 15.33 -11.57 -24.05
C LYS A 137 13.93 -11.28 -23.51
N ASP A 138 13.00 -10.90 -24.38
CA ASP A 138 11.64 -10.54 -23.96
C ASP A 138 10.85 -11.76 -23.50
N ARG A 139 11.17 -12.94 -24.01
CA ARG A 139 10.64 -14.21 -23.52
C ARG A 139 11.13 -14.49 -22.09
N GLU A 140 12.44 -14.37 -21.83
CA GLU A 140 13.04 -14.53 -20.49
C GLU A 140 12.42 -13.51 -19.50
N ASP A 141 12.24 -12.26 -19.93
CA ASP A 141 11.57 -11.22 -19.12
C ASP A 141 10.09 -11.55 -18.85
N MET A 142 9.36 -12.09 -19.83
CA MET A 142 7.97 -12.52 -19.65
C MET A 142 7.85 -13.71 -18.69
N GLU A 143 8.78 -14.65 -18.73
CA GLU A 143 8.83 -15.77 -17.78
C GLU A 143 9.00 -15.28 -16.34
N LEU A 144 9.88 -14.30 -16.11
CA LEU A 144 10.03 -13.67 -14.79
C LEU A 144 8.75 -12.97 -14.35
N ILE A 145 8.09 -12.24 -15.25
CA ILE A 145 6.81 -11.58 -14.96
C ILE A 145 5.77 -12.63 -14.54
N LEU A 146 5.62 -13.71 -15.30
CA LEU A 146 4.65 -14.77 -14.99
C LEU A 146 4.94 -15.46 -13.65
N GLN A 147 6.20 -15.62 -13.27
CA GLN A 147 6.57 -16.17 -11.96
C GLN A 147 6.15 -15.26 -10.79
N VAL A 148 6.25 -13.94 -10.94
CA VAL A 148 5.92 -13.00 -9.84
C VAL A 148 4.47 -12.55 -9.84
N MET A 149 3.69 -12.81 -10.90
CA MET A 149 2.28 -12.40 -10.95
C MET A 149 1.39 -13.16 -9.96
N ASN A 150 1.72 -14.42 -9.68
CA ASN A 150 0.90 -15.29 -8.83
C ASN A 150 1.09 -15.06 -7.33
N TYR A 151 1.41 -13.82 -6.91
CA TYR A 151 1.55 -13.53 -5.48
C TYR A 151 0.25 -13.76 -4.69
N ASN A 152 -0.91 -13.68 -5.35
CA ASN A 152 -2.20 -14.00 -4.74
C ASN A 152 -2.31 -15.45 -4.27
N ASP A 153 -1.49 -16.35 -4.85
CA ASP A 153 -1.38 -17.74 -4.44
C ASP A 153 -0.46 -17.93 -3.22
N MET A 154 0.25 -16.87 -2.81
CA MET A 154 1.05 -16.93 -1.57
C MET A 154 0.13 -17.12 -0.38
N GLN A 155 0.39 -18.19 0.36
CA GLN A 155 -0.30 -18.48 1.60
C GLN A 155 0.50 -17.89 2.75
N PHE A 156 -0.09 -16.94 3.45
CA PHE A 156 0.49 -16.37 4.65
C PHE A 156 -0.09 -17.06 5.89
N ALA A 157 0.72 -17.15 6.94
CA ALA A 157 0.25 -17.76 8.20
C ALA A 157 -0.60 -16.79 9.02
N SER A 158 -0.45 -15.47 8.79
CA SER A 158 -1.11 -14.43 9.60
C SER A 158 -1.05 -13.07 8.89
N PRO A 159 -1.81 -12.07 9.37
CA PRO A 159 -1.65 -10.67 8.94
C PRO A 159 -0.23 -10.13 9.15
N ARG A 160 0.49 -10.60 10.19
CA ARG A 160 1.88 -10.22 10.45
C ARG A 160 2.83 -10.76 9.39
N ASP A 161 2.66 -12.01 9.02
CA ASP A 161 3.46 -12.64 7.97
C ASP A 161 3.24 -11.94 6.63
N MET A 162 1.98 -11.64 6.28
CA MET A 162 1.62 -10.85 5.10
C MET A 162 2.30 -9.46 5.08
N ASN A 163 2.48 -8.84 6.24
CA ASN A 163 3.10 -7.52 6.38
C ASN A 163 4.60 -7.58 6.72
N SER A 164 5.23 -8.75 6.69
CA SER A 164 6.62 -8.95 7.10
C SER A 164 7.62 -8.28 6.13
N SER A 165 8.84 -8.04 6.61
CA SER A 165 9.93 -7.51 5.78
C SER A 165 10.27 -8.42 4.58
N MET A 166 10.10 -9.74 4.73
CA MET A 166 10.28 -10.70 3.63
C MET A 166 9.22 -10.46 2.54
N THR A 167 7.97 -10.32 2.92
CA THR A 167 6.87 -10.00 1.98
C THR A 167 7.11 -8.65 1.31
N MET A 168 7.53 -7.63 2.05
CA MET A 168 7.86 -6.31 1.49
C MET A 168 9.00 -6.39 0.48
N GLY A 169 10.05 -7.17 0.75
CA GLY A 169 11.15 -7.42 -0.20
C GLY A 169 10.67 -8.10 -1.48
N TYR A 170 9.84 -9.13 -1.36
CA TYR A 170 9.25 -9.81 -2.51
C TYR A 170 8.37 -8.85 -3.36
N LEU A 171 7.50 -8.08 -2.73
CA LEU A 171 6.62 -7.14 -3.44
C LEU A 171 7.40 -6.01 -4.12
N THR A 172 8.50 -5.55 -3.51
CA THR A 172 9.42 -4.57 -4.14
C THR A 172 10.05 -5.16 -5.42
N LEU A 173 10.52 -6.41 -5.37
CA LEU A 173 11.06 -7.10 -6.53
C LEU A 173 9.98 -7.32 -7.59
N ARG A 174 8.79 -7.74 -7.19
CA ARG A 174 7.64 -7.93 -8.06
C ARG A 174 7.25 -6.64 -8.77
N GLU A 175 7.17 -5.52 -8.06
CA GLU A 175 6.90 -4.21 -8.63
C GLU A 175 7.90 -3.88 -9.74
N TYR A 176 9.20 -4.02 -9.46
CA TYR A 176 10.25 -3.78 -10.44
C TYR A 176 10.10 -4.68 -11.69
N ILE A 177 9.96 -5.99 -11.48
CA ILE A 177 9.82 -6.95 -12.59
C ILE A 177 8.58 -6.62 -13.42
N LEU A 178 7.44 -6.43 -12.77
CA LEU A 178 6.17 -6.18 -13.45
C LEU A 178 6.19 -4.88 -14.25
N TYR A 179 6.49 -3.76 -13.61
CA TYR A 179 6.35 -2.44 -14.23
C TYR A 179 7.51 -2.06 -15.14
N GLN A 180 8.73 -2.57 -14.92
CA GLN A 180 9.87 -2.24 -15.78
C GLN A 180 10.02 -3.23 -16.93
N LYS A 181 9.85 -4.53 -16.68
CA LYS A 181 10.03 -5.56 -17.71
C LYS A 181 8.90 -5.55 -18.73
N LEU A 182 7.64 -5.36 -18.30
CA LEU A 182 6.53 -5.28 -19.26
C LEU A 182 6.68 -4.04 -20.16
N VAL A 183 7.11 -2.89 -19.63
CA VAL A 183 7.41 -1.71 -20.43
C VAL A 183 8.48 -2.04 -21.47
N SER A 184 9.58 -2.69 -21.06
CA SER A 184 10.66 -3.09 -21.97
C SER A 184 10.16 -4.00 -23.11
N ILE A 185 9.35 -5.02 -22.80
CA ILE A 185 8.78 -5.94 -23.78
C ILE A 185 7.90 -5.18 -24.79
N VAL A 186 6.98 -4.33 -24.29
CA VAL A 186 6.06 -3.58 -25.15
C VAL A 186 6.78 -2.58 -26.04
N GLU A 187 7.87 -2.00 -25.56
CA GLU A 187 8.68 -1.04 -26.34
C GLU A 187 9.55 -1.72 -27.39
N SER A 188 10.12 -2.89 -27.09
CA SER A 188 10.99 -3.64 -28.00
C SER A 188 10.24 -4.38 -29.10
N GLU A 189 9.04 -4.94 -28.80
CA GLU A 189 8.29 -5.77 -29.73
C GLU A 189 7.44 -4.93 -30.70
N PRO A 190 7.72 -4.97 -32.03
CA PRO A 190 6.97 -4.18 -33.01
C PRO A 190 5.48 -4.49 -33.02
N GLN A 191 5.11 -5.74 -32.77
CA GLN A 191 3.72 -6.22 -32.76
C GLN A 191 2.90 -5.66 -31.59
N LEU A 192 3.56 -5.17 -30.52
CA LEU A 192 2.94 -4.49 -29.38
C LEU A 192 2.98 -2.97 -29.52
N GLY A 193 3.47 -2.43 -30.65
CA GLY A 193 3.67 -0.99 -30.87
C GLY A 193 2.45 -0.12 -30.56
N ARG A 194 1.23 -0.65 -30.77
CA ARG A 194 -0.03 0.08 -30.41
C ARG A 194 -0.20 0.32 -28.91
N TRP A 195 0.54 -0.37 -28.05
CA TRP A 195 0.45 -0.27 -26.59
C TRP A 195 1.54 0.60 -25.97
N ARG A 196 2.52 1.10 -26.73
CA ARG A 196 3.68 1.84 -26.19
C ARG A 196 3.29 3.03 -25.31
N ASP A 197 2.37 3.84 -25.80
CA ASP A 197 1.93 5.01 -25.01
C ASP A 197 1.13 4.57 -23.77
N PHE A 198 0.31 3.53 -23.92
CA PHE A 198 -0.46 3.03 -22.80
C PHE A 198 0.41 2.38 -21.72
N VAL A 199 1.40 1.57 -22.08
CA VAL A 199 2.25 0.89 -21.09
C VAL A 199 3.06 1.89 -20.26
N ARG A 200 3.47 3.02 -20.87
CA ARG A 200 4.13 4.12 -20.16
C ARG A 200 3.19 4.77 -19.16
N ILE A 201 1.95 5.08 -19.57
CA ILE A 201 0.91 5.60 -18.70
C ILE A 201 0.62 4.60 -17.57
N TRP A 202 0.46 3.33 -17.90
CA TRP A 202 0.18 2.27 -16.95
C TRP A 202 1.26 2.15 -15.87
N SER A 203 2.52 2.16 -16.25
CA SER A 203 3.64 2.11 -15.32
C SER A 203 3.79 3.42 -14.52
N SER A 204 3.77 4.58 -15.20
CA SER A 204 3.94 5.87 -14.52
C SER A 204 2.80 6.16 -13.53
N ARG A 205 1.58 5.74 -13.85
CA ARG A 205 0.41 5.94 -12.98
C ARG A 205 0.52 5.19 -11.65
N TRP A 206 1.16 4.03 -11.63
CA TRP A 206 1.45 3.32 -10.40
C TRP A 206 2.34 4.12 -9.47
N TYR A 207 3.45 4.64 -9.98
CA TYR A 207 4.40 5.43 -9.18
C TYR A 207 3.83 6.81 -8.79
N GLU A 208 3.12 7.46 -9.71
CA GLU A 208 2.41 8.72 -9.43
C GLU A 208 1.42 8.54 -8.28
N ARG A 209 0.62 7.47 -8.33
CA ARG A 209 -0.36 7.15 -7.29
C ARG A 209 0.31 6.95 -5.93
N ASN A 210 1.37 6.16 -5.86
CA ASN A 210 2.15 5.99 -4.63
C ASN A 210 2.71 7.34 -4.13
N GLY A 211 3.20 8.18 -5.02
CA GLY A 211 3.71 9.52 -4.68
C GLY A 211 2.65 10.43 -4.08
N VAL A 212 1.46 10.49 -4.68
CA VAL A 212 0.33 11.30 -4.17
C VAL A 212 -0.17 10.75 -2.83
N MET A 213 -0.33 9.43 -2.69
CA MET A 213 -0.72 8.82 -1.43
C MET A 213 0.29 9.12 -0.31
N ALA A 214 1.59 8.99 -0.57
CA ALA A 214 2.63 9.33 0.41
C ALA A 214 2.59 10.82 0.80
N ALA A 215 2.40 11.73 -0.16
CA ALA A 215 2.26 13.16 0.11
C ALA A 215 1.01 13.46 0.96
N ASN A 216 -0.10 12.77 0.71
CA ASN A 216 -1.32 12.89 1.50
C ASN A 216 -1.12 12.37 2.94
N ILE A 217 -0.46 11.21 3.12
CA ILE A 217 -0.12 10.67 4.45
C ILE A 217 0.78 11.65 5.21
N ARG A 218 1.80 12.21 4.55
CA ARG A 218 2.68 13.21 5.17
C ARG A 218 1.90 14.45 5.62
N ARG A 219 1.04 15.00 4.77
CA ARG A 219 0.19 16.15 5.11
C ARG A 219 -0.72 15.85 6.32
N MET A 220 -1.25 14.62 6.42
CA MET A 220 -2.01 14.22 7.61
C MET A 220 -1.12 14.11 8.83
N ALA A 221 0.09 13.57 8.74
CA ALA A 221 1.03 13.53 9.85
C ALA A 221 1.40 14.94 10.36
N GLU A 222 1.57 15.90 9.45
CA GLU A 222 1.78 17.31 9.78
C GLU A 222 0.54 17.96 10.44
N ALA A 223 -0.67 17.58 10.03
CA ALA A 223 -1.93 18.09 10.60
C ALA A 223 -2.26 17.49 11.98
N TYR A 224 -1.68 16.34 12.32
CA TYR A 224 -1.92 15.63 13.58
C TYR A 224 -0.61 15.37 14.35
N PRO A 225 0.13 16.43 14.76
CA PRO A 225 1.43 16.29 15.39
C PRO A 225 1.35 15.52 16.71
N GLY A 226 2.27 14.59 16.90
CA GLY A 226 2.33 13.74 18.10
C GLY A 226 1.23 12.68 18.20
N LYS A 227 0.37 12.55 17.19
CA LYS A 227 -0.72 11.59 17.13
C LYS A 227 -0.29 10.28 16.49
N ARG A 228 -1.18 9.30 16.56
CA ARG A 228 -1.00 7.98 15.96
C ARG A 228 -1.95 7.82 14.79
N LEU A 229 -1.37 7.68 13.60
CA LEU A 229 -2.08 7.45 12.36
C LEU A 229 -1.96 5.98 11.96
N LEU A 230 -3.07 5.33 11.64
CA LEU A 230 -3.06 4.01 11.03
C LEU A 230 -3.53 4.13 9.58
N VAL A 231 -2.72 3.64 8.64
CA VAL A 231 -2.98 3.68 7.21
C VAL A 231 -3.39 2.29 6.75
N LEU A 232 -4.63 2.13 6.29
CA LEU A 232 -5.12 0.91 5.65
C LEU A 232 -4.95 1.06 4.14
N VAL A 233 -4.09 0.24 3.56
CA VAL A 233 -3.69 0.35 2.14
C VAL A 233 -3.56 -1.03 1.51
N GLY A 234 -3.93 -1.17 0.24
CA GLY A 234 -3.71 -2.40 -0.50
C GLY A 234 -2.25 -2.86 -0.40
N LEU A 235 -2.04 -4.15 -0.09
CA LEU A 235 -0.74 -4.71 0.25
C LEU A 235 0.38 -4.35 -0.73
N GLU A 236 0.07 -4.31 -2.02
CA GLU A 236 1.06 -4.00 -3.08
C GLU A 236 1.62 -2.57 -3.00
N HIS A 237 0.87 -1.62 -2.43
CA HIS A 237 1.31 -0.23 -2.26
C HIS A 237 2.25 -0.03 -1.06
N LYS A 238 2.14 -0.90 -0.04
CA LYS A 238 2.89 -0.72 1.21
C LYS A 238 4.40 -0.55 1.02
N PRO A 239 5.12 -1.37 0.21
CA PRO A 239 6.56 -1.20 0.03
C PRO A 239 6.94 0.17 -0.55
N GLY A 240 6.20 0.64 -1.57
CA GLY A 240 6.41 1.94 -2.20
C GLY A 240 6.19 3.09 -1.21
N LEU A 241 5.12 3.02 -0.41
CA LEU A 241 4.82 4.01 0.62
C LEU A 241 5.85 4.01 1.75
N LEU A 242 6.29 2.84 2.25
CA LEU A 242 7.36 2.75 3.25
C LEU A 242 8.63 3.44 2.75
N LYS A 243 9.04 3.18 1.50
CA LYS A 243 10.20 3.83 0.90
C LYS A 243 10.08 5.35 0.84
N LEU A 244 8.91 5.86 0.43
CA LEU A 244 8.65 7.30 0.29
C LEU A 244 8.55 8.02 1.64
N LEU A 245 7.98 7.36 2.65
CA LEU A 245 7.75 7.96 3.97
C LEU A 245 8.97 7.84 4.90
N ASN A 246 9.83 6.85 4.71
CA ASN A 246 11.02 6.65 5.54
C ASN A 246 12.02 7.82 5.49
N ALA A 247 11.95 8.63 4.43
CA ALA A 247 12.79 9.82 4.25
C ALA A 247 12.12 11.11 4.77
N CYS A 248 10.94 11.03 5.40
CA CYS A 248 10.19 12.20 5.84
C CYS A 248 10.51 12.54 7.30
N ASP A 249 10.97 13.76 7.53
CA ASP A 249 11.12 14.30 8.89
C ASP A 249 9.75 14.39 9.60
N GLY A 250 9.75 14.20 10.91
CA GLY A 250 8.54 14.31 11.75
C GLY A 250 7.63 13.07 11.75
N ILE A 251 7.96 12.04 10.97
CA ILE A 251 7.24 10.76 10.93
C ILE A 251 8.09 9.65 11.56
N VAL A 252 7.47 8.85 12.42
CA VAL A 252 8.03 7.60 12.93
C VAL A 252 7.19 6.45 12.40
N LEU A 253 7.77 5.66 11.49
CA LEU A 253 7.12 4.47 10.97
C LEU A 253 7.16 3.34 11.99
N LYS A 254 6.02 2.71 12.22
CA LYS A 254 5.89 1.55 13.11
C LYS A 254 5.06 0.47 12.46
N GLU A 255 5.37 -0.76 12.81
CA GLU A 255 4.52 -1.89 12.49
C GLU A 255 3.47 -2.10 13.60
N TYR A 256 2.27 -2.59 13.25
CA TYR A 256 1.18 -2.71 14.22
C TYR A 256 1.49 -3.65 15.41
N TRP A 257 2.42 -4.59 15.25
CA TRP A 257 2.83 -5.49 16.34
C TRP A 257 3.86 -4.88 17.31
N GLU A 258 4.34 -3.67 17.06
CA GLU A 258 5.19 -2.92 17.97
C GLU A 258 4.39 -2.14 19.02
N PHE A 259 3.05 -2.09 18.86
CA PHE A 259 2.16 -1.53 19.86
C PHE A 259 1.81 -2.59 20.90
N GLN A 260 1.86 -2.21 22.18
CA GLN A 260 1.50 -3.11 23.30
C GLN A 260 -0.02 -3.32 23.33
N GLU A 261 -0.42 -4.50 23.74
CA GLU A 261 -1.83 -4.87 23.95
C GLU A 261 -2.46 -4.09 25.11
#